data_f84c0f5e5eef43bad5c7110809a2edaa
#
_entry.id   f84c0f5e5eef43bad5c7110809a2edaa
#
_cell.length_a   1.000
_cell.length_b   1.000
_cell.length_c   1.000
_cell.angle_alpha   90.00
_cell.angle_beta   90.00
_cell.angle_gamma   90.00
#
_symmetry.space_group_name_H-M   'P 1'
#
loop_
_entity.id
_entity.type
_entity.pdbx_description
1 polymer ?
#
loop_
_entity_poly.entity_id
_entity_poly.type
_entity_poly.pdbx_seq_one_letter_code
_entity_poly.pdbx_strand_id
1 'polypeptide(L)'
;MQKVGVIGTGNFGLALANLLSINREVLIHARREEIAEKINTTREYKGQVISEKVVAISDFEEITRECKLIFPIVPSSNFKEMLVQLRPFLTPEHILIHGTKGLHIESDINVVEELQRHEVLTMSELILKETSVVRVGCIAGPNLAKELSDKQVGGTVVASRYNDVITEGKKALHSSIFRVYGSNEVMGVEIASVLKNYIAIAAGMLEGLGYGDNSKALLITRGMAEMIFFGKAF
;
A
#
# COMPACT_ATOMS: atom_id res chain seq x y z
N MET A 1 -22.90 7.24 4.42
CA MET A 1 -21.44 7.49 4.17
C MET A 1 -20.97 6.52 3.11
N GLN A 2 -20.10 6.94 2.18
CA GLN A 2 -19.59 6.05 1.15
C GLN A 2 -18.59 5.07 1.80
N LYS A 3 -18.78 3.77 1.57
CA LYS A 3 -17.89 2.72 2.06
C LYS A 3 -16.53 2.77 1.35
N VAL A 4 -15.50 2.27 2.00
CA VAL A 4 -14.15 2.15 1.46
C VAL A 4 -13.73 0.69 1.45
N GLY A 5 -13.13 0.24 0.36
CA GLY A 5 -12.64 -1.12 0.20
C GLY A 5 -11.17 -1.26 0.60
N VAL A 6 -10.81 -2.36 1.23
CA VAL A 6 -9.43 -2.80 1.44
C VAL A 6 -9.29 -4.21 0.88
N ILE A 7 -8.31 -4.45 0.03
CA ILE A 7 -8.04 -5.79 -0.50
C ILE A 7 -6.80 -6.37 0.18
N GLY A 8 -6.99 -7.40 0.98
CA GLY A 8 -5.92 -8.11 1.68
C GLY A 8 -6.01 -8.05 3.21
N THR A 9 -6.04 -9.23 3.82
CA THR A 9 -6.11 -9.46 5.29
C THR A 9 -4.73 -9.77 5.89
N GLY A 10 -3.67 -9.15 5.34
CA GLY A 10 -2.35 -9.12 5.96
C GLY A 10 -2.31 -8.17 7.16
N ASN A 11 -1.24 -8.19 7.95
CA ASN A 11 -1.13 -7.32 9.12
C ASN A 11 -1.34 -5.85 8.79
N PHE A 12 -0.77 -5.37 7.68
CA PHE A 12 -0.94 -3.98 7.26
C PHE A 12 -2.34 -3.69 6.72
N GLY A 13 -2.96 -4.63 5.98
CA GLY A 13 -4.35 -4.48 5.50
C GLY A 13 -5.36 -4.35 6.64
N LEU A 14 -5.21 -5.16 7.70
CA LEU A 14 -6.06 -5.08 8.89
C LEU A 14 -5.86 -3.77 9.66
N ALA A 15 -4.61 -3.36 9.86
CA ALA A 15 -4.28 -2.10 10.53
C ALA A 15 -4.83 -0.89 9.73
N LEU A 16 -4.72 -0.93 8.40
CA LEU A 16 -5.26 0.10 7.52
C LEU A 16 -6.79 0.13 7.55
N ALA A 17 -7.45 -1.04 7.53
CA ALA A 17 -8.91 -1.12 7.65
C ALA A 17 -9.40 -0.52 8.97
N ASN A 18 -8.74 -0.81 10.08
CA ASN A 18 -9.03 -0.19 11.37
C ASN A 18 -8.81 1.32 11.36
N LEU A 19 -7.75 1.81 10.73
CA LEU A 19 -7.49 3.25 10.59
C LEU A 19 -8.58 3.93 9.76
N LEU A 20 -8.94 3.36 8.61
CA LEU A 20 -10.01 3.86 7.73
C LEU A 20 -11.37 3.87 8.44
N SER A 21 -11.60 2.91 9.35
CA SER A 21 -12.86 2.79 10.11
C SER A 21 -13.12 3.97 11.07
N ILE A 22 -12.12 4.80 11.35
CA ILE A 22 -12.30 6.04 12.10
C ILE A 22 -13.25 6.98 11.34
N ASN A 23 -13.09 7.06 10.02
CA ASN A 23 -13.79 8.02 9.16
C ASN A 23 -14.89 7.41 8.29
N ARG A 24 -14.85 6.10 8.00
CA ARG A 24 -15.70 5.41 7.01
C ARG A 24 -16.15 4.05 7.51
N GLU A 25 -17.19 3.50 6.89
CA GLU A 25 -17.44 2.06 6.91
C GLU A 25 -16.46 1.39 5.93
N VAL A 26 -15.95 0.21 6.30
CA VAL A 26 -14.90 -0.46 5.54
C VAL A 26 -15.33 -1.88 5.18
N LEU A 27 -15.21 -2.23 3.91
CA LEU A 27 -15.23 -3.61 3.46
C LEU A 27 -13.80 -4.09 3.28
N ILE A 28 -13.43 -5.20 3.95
CA ILE A 28 -12.12 -5.82 3.75
C ILE A 28 -12.27 -7.15 3.03
N HIS A 29 -11.61 -7.28 1.86
CA HIS A 29 -11.65 -8.51 1.09
C HIS A 29 -10.64 -9.52 1.64
N ALA A 30 -11.14 -10.68 2.02
CA ALA A 30 -10.39 -11.87 2.40
C ALA A 30 -10.45 -12.90 1.27
N ARG A 31 -9.31 -13.46 0.87
CA ARG A 31 -9.24 -14.43 -0.24
C ARG A 31 -10.08 -15.71 -0.03
N ARG A 32 -10.39 -16.05 1.23
CA ARG A 32 -11.18 -17.23 1.61
C ARG A 32 -12.34 -16.81 2.51
N GLU A 33 -13.51 -17.37 2.26
CA GLU A 33 -14.73 -17.07 3.01
C GLU A 33 -14.59 -17.37 4.50
N GLU A 34 -13.95 -18.47 4.87
CA GLU A 34 -13.67 -18.85 6.26
C GLU A 34 -12.91 -17.75 7.04
N ILE A 35 -12.02 -17.00 6.32
CA ILE A 35 -11.29 -15.88 6.94
C ILE A 35 -12.25 -14.70 7.14
N ALA A 36 -13.13 -14.42 6.18
CA ALA A 36 -14.12 -13.36 6.30
C ALA A 36 -15.08 -13.64 7.46
N GLU A 37 -15.63 -14.85 7.53
CA GLU A 37 -16.50 -15.30 8.61
C GLU A 37 -15.81 -15.19 9.98
N LYS A 38 -14.56 -15.67 10.07
CA LYS A 38 -13.79 -15.57 11.29
C LYS A 38 -13.61 -14.13 11.76
N ILE A 39 -13.22 -13.22 10.86
CA ILE A 39 -13.06 -11.79 11.19
C ILE A 39 -14.39 -11.20 11.68
N ASN A 40 -15.48 -11.49 10.98
CA ASN A 40 -16.80 -10.97 11.32
C ASN A 40 -17.35 -11.49 12.65
N THR A 41 -17.04 -12.76 12.97
CA THR A 41 -17.56 -13.42 14.19
C THR A 41 -16.72 -13.10 15.42
N THR A 42 -15.39 -13.25 15.29
CA THR A 42 -14.51 -13.13 16.47
C THR A 42 -14.06 -11.69 16.73
N ARG A 43 -14.18 -10.81 15.75
CA ARG A 43 -13.63 -9.44 15.78
C ARG A 43 -12.13 -9.39 16.13
N GLU A 44 -11.44 -10.49 15.88
CA GLU A 44 -10.00 -10.60 16.07
C GLU A 44 -9.37 -11.46 14.98
N TYR A 45 -8.28 -10.97 14.38
CA TYR A 45 -7.52 -11.75 13.41
C TYR A 45 -6.04 -11.34 13.43
N LYS A 46 -5.14 -12.35 13.41
CA LYS A 46 -3.67 -12.14 13.48
C LYS A 46 -3.23 -11.26 14.67
N GLY A 47 -3.87 -11.42 15.82
CA GLY A 47 -3.57 -10.64 17.03
C GLY A 47 -4.01 -9.17 16.97
N GLN A 48 -4.86 -8.80 16.03
CA GLN A 48 -5.44 -7.46 15.94
C GLN A 48 -6.95 -7.50 16.19
N VAL A 49 -7.41 -6.61 17.05
CA VAL A 49 -8.85 -6.37 17.24
C VAL A 49 -9.37 -5.58 16.06
N ILE A 50 -10.51 -6.00 15.51
CA ILE A 50 -11.12 -5.42 14.31
C ILE A 50 -12.31 -4.56 14.69
N SER A 51 -12.32 -3.33 14.22
CA SER A 51 -13.41 -2.36 14.46
C SER A 51 -14.77 -2.90 13.98
N GLU A 52 -15.83 -2.57 14.71
CA GLU A 52 -17.23 -2.90 14.34
C GLU A 52 -17.63 -2.33 12.96
N LYS A 53 -16.98 -1.26 12.52
CA LYS A 53 -17.22 -0.65 11.20
C LYS A 53 -16.50 -1.36 10.05
N VAL A 54 -15.73 -2.40 10.34
CA VAL A 54 -15.05 -3.23 9.34
C VAL A 54 -15.84 -4.52 9.14
N VAL A 55 -16.27 -4.77 7.92
CA VAL A 55 -16.94 -6.02 7.52
C VAL A 55 -16.04 -6.75 6.53
N ALA A 56 -15.75 -8.00 6.81
CA ALA A 56 -14.95 -8.83 5.91
C ALA A 56 -15.87 -9.57 4.92
N ILE A 57 -15.44 -9.60 3.65
CA ILE A 57 -16.12 -10.29 2.55
C ILE A 57 -15.10 -11.06 1.72
N SER A 58 -15.56 -12.01 0.90
CA SER A 58 -14.71 -12.80 0.01
C SER A 58 -14.99 -12.57 -1.48
N ASP A 59 -15.92 -11.69 -1.81
CA ASP A 59 -16.36 -11.42 -3.17
C ASP A 59 -15.80 -10.07 -3.69
N PHE A 60 -15.13 -10.12 -4.86
CA PHE A 60 -14.62 -8.94 -5.55
C PHE A 60 -15.73 -8.12 -6.21
N GLU A 61 -16.82 -8.74 -6.64
CA GLU A 61 -17.95 -8.02 -7.22
C GLU A 61 -18.63 -7.14 -6.16
N GLU A 62 -18.83 -7.69 -4.96
CA GLU A 62 -19.44 -6.96 -3.86
C GLU A 62 -18.61 -5.73 -3.45
N ILE A 63 -17.27 -5.91 -3.27
CA ILE A 63 -16.43 -4.78 -2.84
C ILE A 63 -16.38 -3.67 -3.89
N THR A 64 -16.36 -4.00 -5.18
CA THR A 64 -16.33 -3.00 -6.24
C THR A 64 -17.68 -2.31 -6.42
N ARG A 65 -18.79 -3.02 -6.24
CA ARG A 65 -20.13 -2.43 -6.29
C ARG A 65 -20.36 -1.42 -5.16
N GLU A 66 -19.88 -1.73 -3.95
CA GLU A 66 -20.14 -0.94 -2.74
C GLU A 66 -19.11 0.18 -2.53
N CYS A 67 -17.89 0.04 -3.07
CA CYS A 67 -16.76 0.91 -2.78
C CYS A 67 -16.18 1.54 -4.05
N LYS A 68 -16.29 2.85 -4.19
CA LYS A 68 -15.56 3.58 -5.27
C LYS A 68 -14.08 3.77 -4.96
N LEU A 69 -13.73 3.95 -3.68
CA LEU A 69 -12.35 4.06 -3.21
C LEU A 69 -11.91 2.72 -2.64
N ILE A 70 -10.88 2.13 -3.21
CA ILE A 70 -10.37 0.82 -2.83
C ILE A 70 -8.86 0.89 -2.60
N PHE A 71 -8.41 0.25 -1.53
CA PHE A 71 -6.99 0.14 -1.16
C PHE A 71 -6.49 -1.30 -1.38
N PRO A 72 -5.80 -1.59 -2.50
CA PRO A 72 -5.10 -2.86 -2.70
C PRO A 72 -3.87 -2.94 -1.79
N ILE A 73 -3.89 -3.88 -0.83
CA ILE A 73 -2.85 -4.08 0.19
C ILE A 73 -2.44 -5.55 0.21
N VAL A 74 -1.85 -5.99 -0.88
CA VAL A 74 -1.35 -7.36 -1.03
C VAL A 74 0.15 -7.35 -1.33
N PRO A 75 0.89 -8.44 -1.08
CA PRO A 75 2.30 -8.53 -1.50
C PRO A 75 2.49 -8.31 -3.00
N SER A 76 3.63 -7.74 -3.41
CA SER A 76 3.92 -7.48 -4.82
C SER A 76 3.89 -8.75 -5.70
N SER A 77 4.29 -9.89 -5.14
CA SER A 77 4.24 -11.20 -5.80
C SER A 77 2.82 -11.66 -6.19
N ASN A 78 1.80 -11.18 -5.48
CA ASN A 78 0.40 -11.55 -5.71
C ASN A 78 -0.41 -10.40 -6.35
N PHE A 79 0.24 -9.27 -6.62
CA PHE A 79 -0.47 -8.05 -7.02
C PHE A 79 -1.10 -8.18 -8.40
N LYS A 80 -0.35 -8.72 -9.38
CA LYS A 80 -0.87 -8.95 -10.74
C LYS A 80 -2.02 -9.95 -10.75
N GLU A 81 -1.89 -11.08 -10.04
CA GLU A 81 -2.95 -12.08 -9.92
C GLU A 81 -4.23 -11.47 -9.33
N MET A 82 -4.11 -10.68 -8.28
CA MET A 82 -5.23 -9.96 -7.67
C MET A 82 -5.88 -9.00 -8.67
N LEU A 83 -5.09 -8.23 -9.44
CA LEU A 83 -5.64 -7.32 -10.46
C LEU A 83 -6.39 -8.07 -11.56
N VAL A 84 -5.89 -9.22 -12.02
CA VAL A 84 -6.56 -10.05 -13.03
C VAL A 84 -7.93 -10.53 -12.54
N GLN A 85 -8.05 -10.88 -11.26
CA GLN A 85 -9.33 -11.29 -10.66
C GLN A 85 -10.27 -10.11 -10.43
N LEU A 86 -9.73 -8.94 -10.09
CA LEU A 86 -10.50 -7.74 -9.76
C LEU A 86 -11.00 -6.98 -11.01
N ARG A 87 -10.21 -6.97 -12.09
CA ARG A 87 -10.46 -6.15 -13.29
C ARG A 87 -11.84 -6.31 -13.95
N PRO A 88 -12.50 -7.50 -13.94
CA PRO A 88 -13.82 -7.63 -14.54
C PRO A 88 -14.89 -6.75 -13.90
N PHE A 89 -14.70 -6.36 -12.64
CA PHE A 89 -15.64 -5.60 -11.84
C PHE A 89 -15.26 -4.12 -11.71
N LEU A 90 -14.07 -3.74 -12.22
CA LEU A 90 -13.58 -2.36 -12.15
C LEU A 90 -14.11 -1.51 -13.32
N THR A 91 -14.39 -0.26 -13.02
CA THR A 91 -14.76 0.77 -14.00
C THR A 91 -13.84 1.99 -13.87
N PRO A 92 -13.81 2.90 -14.87
CA PRO A 92 -13.04 4.15 -14.78
C PRO A 92 -13.47 5.08 -13.62
N GLU A 93 -14.63 4.83 -13.00
CA GLU A 93 -15.10 5.60 -11.84
C GLU A 93 -14.43 5.22 -10.53
N HIS A 94 -13.78 4.05 -10.46
CA HIS A 94 -13.07 3.61 -9.27
C HIS A 94 -11.80 4.43 -9.05
N ILE A 95 -11.40 4.50 -7.79
CA ILE A 95 -10.13 5.04 -7.32
C ILE A 95 -9.37 3.90 -6.65
N LEU A 96 -8.18 3.59 -7.14
CA LEU A 96 -7.30 2.61 -6.51
C LEU A 96 -6.10 3.31 -5.89
N ILE A 97 -5.94 3.19 -4.56
CA ILE A 97 -4.77 3.71 -3.83
C ILE A 97 -4.05 2.53 -3.20
N HIS A 98 -2.98 2.04 -3.83
CA HIS A 98 -2.27 0.88 -3.30
C HIS A 98 -1.27 1.26 -2.21
N GLY A 99 -0.95 0.30 -1.34
CA GLY A 99 0.11 0.41 -0.33
C GLY A 99 1.19 -0.66 -0.48
N THR A 100 1.21 -1.33 -1.63
CA THR A 100 2.16 -2.40 -1.94
C THR A 100 3.52 -1.82 -2.28
N LYS A 101 4.54 -2.37 -1.63
CA LYS A 101 5.94 -1.99 -1.87
C LYS A 101 6.59 -3.04 -2.76
N GLY A 102 7.03 -2.64 -3.94
CA GLY A 102 7.67 -3.54 -4.89
C GLY A 102 7.56 -3.02 -6.32
N LEU A 103 8.24 -3.70 -7.21
CA LEU A 103 8.18 -3.51 -8.65
C LEU A 103 7.69 -4.80 -9.29
N HIS A 104 7.04 -4.68 -10.44
CA HIS A 104 6.68 -5.82 -11.28
C HIS A 104 7.63 -5.90 -12.46
N ILE A 105 8.10 -7.09 -12.76
CA ILE A 105 8.96 -7.36 -13.91
C ILE A 105 8.17 -8.25 -14.86
N GLU A 106 8.07 -7.85 -16.12
CA GLU A 106 7.20 -8.52 -17.10
C GLU A 106 7.80 -9.75 -17.76
N SER A 107 9.13 -9.87 -17.75
CA SER A 107 9.82 -10.99 -18.38
C SER A 107 10.18 -12.08 -17.38
N ASP A 108 10.17 -13.34 -17.83
CA ASP A 108 10.77 -14.48 -17.12
C ASP A 108 12.30 -14.32 -17.15
N ILE A 109 12.82 -13.47 -16.27
CA ILE A 109 14.22 -13.11 -16.31
C ILE A 109 15.05 -14.17 -15.60
N ASN A 110 15.73 -14.95 -16.38
CA ASN A 110 16.89 -15.73 -15.94
C ASN A 110 18.21 -14.93 -15.99
N VAL A 111 18.21 -13.72 -16.55
CA VAL A 111 19.41 -12.88 -16.71
C VAL A 111 19.08 -11.44 -16.37
N VAL A 112 19.56 -10.97 -15.23
CA VAL A 112 19.37 -9.59 -14.70
C VAL A 112 20.09 -8.53 -15.54
N GLU A 113 21.00 -8.94 -16.44
CA GLU A 113 21.92 -8.05 -17.16
C GLU A 113 21.27 -7.26 -18.31
N GLU A 114 20.04 -7.57 -18.72
CA GLU A 114 19.41 -6.99 -19.91
C GLU A 114 18.06 -6.28 -19.66
N LEU A 115 17.70 -6.02 -18.37
CA LEU A 115 16.45 -5.35 -18.04
C LEU A 115 16.35 -3.95 -18.63
N GLN A 116 15.34 -3.75 -19.47
CA GLN A 116 15.00 -2.42 -19.99
C GLN A 116 13.99 -1.72 -19.05
N ARG A 117 14.01 -0.38 -19.01
CA ARG A 117 13.09 0.41 -18.15
C ARG A 117 11.62 0.04 -18.35
N HIS A 118 11.19 -0.23 -19.57
CA HIS A 118 9.81 -0.54 -19.90
C HIS A 118 9.34 -1.94 -19.42
N GLU A 119 10.27 -2.82 -19.03
CA GLU A 119 9.97 -4.14 -18.46
C GLU A 119 9.76 -4.09 -16.95
N VAL A 120 10.12 -2.98 -16.32
CA VAL A 120 10.00 -2.76 -14.87
C VAL A 120 8.86 -1.78 -14.61
N LEU A 121 7.76 -2.27 -14.06
CA LEU A 121 6.58 -1.46 -13.75
C LEU A 121 6.48 -1.19 -12.25
N THR A 122 6.11 0.03 -11.89
CA THR A 122 5.62 0.30 -10.54
C THR A 122 4.23 -0.32 -10.37
N MET A 123 3.75 -0.41 -9.13
CA MET A 123 2.41 -0.96 -8.90
C MET A 123 1.30 -0.07 -9.49
N SER A 124 1.50 1.25 -9.50
CA SER A 124 0.58 2.18 -10.18
C SER A 124 0.56 1.97 -11.70
N GLU A 125 1.72 1.79 -12.34
CA GLU A 125 1.80 1.47 -13.77
C GLU A 125 1.14 0.13 -14.08
N LEU A 126 1.32 -0.87 -13.22
CA LEU A 126 0.69 -2.18 -13.36
C LEU A 126 -0.84 -2.08 -13.26
N ILE A 127 -1.39 -1.29 -12.32
CA ILE A 127 -2.85 -1.04 -12.25
C ILE A 127 -3.36 -0.42 -13.55
N LEU A 128 -2.69 0.62 -14.05
CA LEU A 128 -3.08 1.30 -15.29
C LEU A 128 -3.02 0.39 -16.51
N LYS A 129 -2.10 -0.57 -16.53
CA LYS A 129 -1.93 -1.53 -17.61
C LYS A 129 -2.99 -2.65 -17.58
N GLU A 130 -3.28 -3.19 -16.39
CA GLU A 130 -4.10 -4.38 -16.23
C GLU A 130 -5.60 -4.07 -16.06
N THR A 131 -5.97 -2.80 -15.82
CA THR A 131 -7.37 -2.43 -15.51
C THR A 131 -7.86 -1.23 -16.29
N SER A 132 -9.17 -0.97 -16.25
CA SER A 132 -9.80 0.23 -16.82
C SER A 132 -9.70 1.47 -15.91
N VAL A 133 -9.13 1.33 -14.71
CA VAL A 133 -9.05 2.42 -13.73
C VAL A 133 -7.98 3.42 -14.14
N VAL A 134 -8.33 4.70 -14.19
CA VAL A 134 -7.40 5.79 -14.50
C VAL A 134 -6.98 6.58 -13.26
N ARG A 135 -7.83 6.60 -12.22
CA ARG A 135 -7.60 7.31 -10.96
C ARG A 135 -6.82 6.45 -9.98
N VAL A 136 -5.52 6.41 -10.19
CA VAL A 136 -4.58 5.58 -9.41
C VAL A 136 -3.72 6.45 -8.51
N GLY A 137 -3.43 5.95 -7.32
CA GLY A 137 -2.49 6.53 -6.39
C GLY A 137 -1.82 5.47 -5.54
N CYS A 138 -0.86 5.92 -4.74
CA CYS A 138 -0.18 5.08 -3.75
C CYS A 138 -0.12 5.75 -2.38
N ILE A 139 0.03 4.93 -1.33
CA ILE A 139 0.40 5.40 0.01
C ILE A 139 1.80 4.92 0.36
N ALA A 140 2.62 5.83 0.86
CA ALA A 140 3.96 5.52 1.32
C ALA A 140 4.32 6.35 2.55
N GLY A 141 4.99 5.72 3.51
CA GLY A 141 5.41 6.38 4.74
C GLY A 141 5.98 5.39 5.75
N PRO A 142 6.32 5.84 6.96
CA PRO A 142 6.67 5.00 8.10
C PRO A 142 5.39 4.39 8.69
N ASN A 143 4.86 3.37 8.03
CA ASN A 143 3.58 2.74 8.35
C ASN A 143 3.80 1.31 8.82
N LEU A 144 4.35 1.13 10.03
CA LEU A 144 4.47 -0.20 10.65
C LEU A 144 3.10 -0.66 11.13
N ALA A 145 2.68 -1.84 10.67
CA ALA A 145 1.35 -2.39 10.97
C ALA A 145 1.11 -2.50 12.49
N LYS A 146 2.14 -2.89 13.25
CA LYS A 146 2.05 -3.00 14.71
C LYS A 146 1.79 -1.63 15.36
N GLU A 147 2.55 -0.61 15.00
CA GLU A 147 2.39 0.74 15.55
C GLU A 147 1.02 1.34 15.24
N LEU A 148 0.51 1.11 14.01
CA LEU A 148 -0.83 1.52 13.64
C LEU A 148 -1.90 0.80 14.48
N SER A 149 -1.73 -0.51 14.70
CA SER A 149 -2.64 -1.30 15.55
C SER A 149 -2.60 -0.86 17.01
N ASP A 150 -1.42 -0.46 17.49
CA ASP A 150 -1.19 0.09 18.84
C ASP A 150 -1.64 1.57 18.95
N LYS A 151 -2.25 2.13 17.88
CA LYS A 151 -2.72 3.52 17.78
C LYS A 151 -1.62 4.57 18.05
N GLN A 152 -0.38 4.24 17.71
CA GLN A 152 0.73 5.20 17.79
C GLN A 152 0.60 6.27 16.70
N VAL A 153 1.17 7.44 17.00
CA VAL A 153 1.16 8.55 16.05
C VAL A 153 1.99 8.18 14.81
N GLY A 154 1.39 8.34 13.65
CA GLY A 154 2.03 8.03 12.39
C GLY A 154 1.65 9.00 11.28
N GLY A 155 2.15 8.73 10.09
CA GLY A 155 1.82 9.54 8.92
C GLY A 155 2.20 8.87 7.61
N THR A 156 1.54 9.31 6.55
CA THR A 156 1.74 8.79 5.20
C THR A 156 1.66 9.89 4.16
N VAL A 157 2.20 9.64 2.99
CA VAL A 157 1.94 10.42 1.78
C VAL A 157 0.94 9.65 0.93
N VAL A 158 -0.10 10.34 0.47
CA VAL A 158 -0.95 9.88 -0.63
C VAL A 158 -0.42 10.55 -1.90
N ALA A 159 0.07 9.77 -2.83
CA ALA A 159 0.56 10.29 -4.10
C ALA A 159 -0.34 9.85 -5.27
N SER A 160 -0.66 10.81 -6.14
CA SER A 160 -1.44 10.56 -7.37
C SER A 160 -1.23 11.71 -8.35
N ARG A 161 -1.33 11.42 -9.65
CA ARG A 161 -1.39 12.45 -10.68
C ARG A 161 -2.70 13.28 -10.62
N TYR A 162 -3.72 12.76 -9.92
CA TYR A 162 -5.04 13.35 -9.80
C TYR A 162 -5.27 13.92 -8.40
N ASN A 163 -5.59 15.20 -8.29
CA ASN A 163 -5.81 15.88 -7.01
C ASN A 163 -7.05 15.36 -6.26
N ASP A 164 -8.06 14.87 -6.96
CA ASP A 164 -9.24 14.25 -6.34
C ASP A 164 -8.88 12.95 -5.63
N VAL A 165 -7.99 12.13 -6.19
CA VAL A 165 -7.45 10.91 -5.55
C VAL A 165 -6.71 11.25 -4.26
N ILE A 166 -5.85 12.27 -4.31
CA ILE A 166 -5.12 12.76 -3.12
C ILE A 166 -6.12 13.22 -2.06
N THR A 167 -7.13 13.97 -2.46
CA THR A 167 -8.14 14.52 -1.56
C THR A 167 -8.98 13.42 -0.91
N GLU A 168 -9.46 12.45 -1.68
CA GLU A 168 -10.24 11.32 -1.13
C GLU A 168 -9.39 10.41 -0.24
N GLY A 169 -8.15 10.12 -0.62
CA GLY A 169 -7.21 9.39 0.23
C GLY A 169 -6.94 10.10 1.55
N LYS A 170 -6.73 11.44 1.53
CA LYS A 170 -6.58 12.24 2.75
C LYS A 170 -7.82 12.20 3.62
N LYS A 171 -9.02 12.41 3.06
CA LYS A 171 -10.29 12.36 3.81
C LYS A 171 -10.54 10.99 4.44
N ALA A 172 -10.13 9.91 3.78
CA ALA A 172 -10.32 8.57 4.28
C ALA A 172 -9.36 8.22 5.43
N LEU A 173 -8.10 8.64 5.32
CA LEU A 173 -7.01 8.22 6.21
C LEU A 173 -6.70 9.18 7.36
N HIS A 174 -6.92 10.50 7.18
CA HIS A 174 -6.49 11.50 8.16
C HIS A 174 -7.26 11.38 9.48
N SER A 175 -6.54 11.42 10.59
CA SER A 175 -7.12 11.41 11.94
C SER A 175 -6.24 12.22 12.91
N SER A 176 -6.65 12.32 14.17
CA SER A 176 -5.85 12.97 15.21
C SER A 176 -4.50 12.29 15.45
N ILE A 177 -4.42 10.99 15.21
CA ILE A 177 -3.20 10.18 15.39
C ILE A 177 -2.48 9.86 14.08
N PHE A 178 -3.07 10.15 12.92
CA PHE A 178 -2.47 9.80 11.62
C PHE A 178 -2.51 10.96 10.64
N ARG A 179 -1.32 11.51 10.35
CA ARG A 179 -1.16 12.64 9.44
C ARG A 179 -1.04 12.18 8.00
N VAL A 180 -1.74 12.87 7.08
CA VAL A 180 -1.71 12.51 5.65
C VAL A 180 -1.29 13.71 4.81
N TYR A 181 -0.20 13.56 4.11
CA TYR A 181 0.34 14.53 3.16
C TYR A 181 -0.09 14.15 1.74
N GLY A 182 -0.08 15.10 0.82
CA GLY A 182 -0.36 14.85 -0.60
C GLY A 182 0.86 15.12 -1.45
N SER A 183 1.04 14.36 -2.54
CA SER A 183 2.07 14.59 -3.55
C SER A 183 1.52 14.26 -4.94
N ASN A 184 1.97 15.00 -5.96
CA ASN A 184 1.71 14.63 -7.35
C ASN A 184 2.84 13.77 -7.96
N GLU A 185 3.93 13.55 -7.21
CA GLU A 185 5.10 12.76 -7.61
C GLU A 185 4.90 11.28 -7.30
N VAL A 186 4.03 10.59 -8.05
CA VAL A 186 3.70 9.17 -7.81
C VAL A 186 4.94 8.30 -7.95
N MET A 187 5.66 8.45 -9.07
CA MET A 187 6.85 7.65 -9.36
C MET A 187 7.90 7.79 -8.27
N GLY A 188 8.23 9.02 -7.89
CA GLY A 188 9.22 9.28 -6.85
C GLY A 188 8.82 8.67 -5.50
N VAL A 189 7.53 8.75 -5.13
CA VAL A 189 7.01 8.19 -3.88
C VAL A 189 7.04 6.66 -3.89
N GLU A 190 6.66 6.01 -4.99
CA GLU A 190 6.71 4.56 -5.13
C GLU A 190 8.15 4.04 -5.08
N ILE A 191 9.04 4.59 -5.89
CA ILE A 191 10.46 4.20 -5.93
C ILE A 191 11.13 4.41 -4.57
N ALA A 192 10.93 5.55 -3.93
CA ALA A 192 11.46 5.80 -2.59
C ALA A 192 10.93 4.77 -1.56
N SER A 193 9.66 4.36 -1.69
CA SER A 193 9.06 3.37 -0.78
C SER A 193 9.66 1.97 -0.95
N VAL A 194 10.10 1.63 -2.15
CA VAL A 194 10.82 0.37 -2.44
C VAL A 194 12.24 0.45 -1.93
N LEU A 195 12.97 1.48 -2.34
CA LEU A 195 14.39 1.62 -2.06
C LEU A 195 14.71 1.82 -0.58
N LYS A 196 13.84 2.49 0.20
CA LYS A 196 14.08 2.67 1.64
C LYS A 196 14.27 1.35 2.40
N ASN A 197 13.77 0.23 1.88
CA ASN A 197 13.85 -1.05 2.58
C ASN A 197 15.30 -1.59 2.62
N TYR A 198 16.10 -1.41 1.56
CA TYR A 198 17.50 -1.84 1.61
C TYR A 198 18.32 -0.98 2.59
N ILE A 199 18.01 0.32 2.70
CA ILE A 199 18.64 1.20 3.68
C ILE A 199 18.28 0.76 5.11
N ALA A 200 17.00 0.39 5.34
CA ALA A 200 16.56 -0.10 6.63
C ALA A 200 17.23 -1.42 7.02
N ILE A 201 17.42 -2.35 6.07
CA ILE A 201 18.15 -3.59 6.28
C ILE A 201 19.61 -3.30 6.65
N ALA A 202 20.28 -2.44 5.88
CA ALA A 202 21.67 -2.08 6.14
C ALA A 202 21.84 -1.34 7.49
N ALA A 203 20.88 -0.48 7.87
CA ALA A 203 20.89 0.16 9.18
C ALA A 203 20.74 -0.85 10.33
N GLY A 204 19.84 -1.84 10.17
CA GLY A 204 19.69 -2.93 11.11
C GLY A 204 20.95 -3.82 11.24
N MET A 205 21.66 -4.06 10.12
CA MET A 205 22.94 -4.78 10.12
C MET A 205 24.00 -3.99 10.91
N LEU A 206 24.12 -2.68 10.70
CA LEU A 206 25.05 -1.84 11.47
C LEU A 206 24.75 -1.90 12.97
N GLU A 207 23.49 -1.85 13.34
CA GLU A 207 23.05 -1.97 14.73
C GLU A 207 23.42 -3.34 15.35
N GLY A 208 23.13 -4.41 14.61
CA GLY A 208 23.49 -5.77 15.04
C GLY A 208 25.00 -6.02 15.17
N LEU A 209 25.82 -5.29 14.39
CA LEU A 209 27.28 -5.31 14.46
C LEU A 209 27.85 -4.37 15.54
N GLY A 210 27.01 -3.63 16.27
CA GLY A 210 27.44 -2.73 17.34
C GLY A 210 28.00 -1.38 16.87
N TYR A 211 27.75 -0.98 15.60
CA TYR A 211 28.14 0.35 15.13
C TYR A 211 27.26 1.44 15.75
N GLY A 212 27.88 2.58 16.03
CA GLY A 212 27.20 3.72 16.67
C GLY A 212 26.35 4.56 15.71
N ASP A 213 25.72 5.61 16.28
CA ASP A 213 24.76 6.46 15.55
C ASP A 213 25.38 7.25 14.40
N ASN A 214 26.68 7.62 14.49
CA ASN A 214 27.37 8.29 13.37
C ASN A 214 27.41 7.41 12.12
N SER A 215 27.68 6.12 12.28
CA SER A 215 27.70 5.17 11.15
C SER A 215 26.31 4.99 10.54
N LYS A 216 25.27 4.90 11.38
CA LYS A 216 23.87 4.85 10.92
C LYS A 216 23.47 6.12 10.20
N ALA A 217 23.80 7.31 10.72
CA ALA A 217 23.51 8.59 10.09
C ALA A 217 24.19 8.73 8.74
N LEU A 218 25.46 8.31 8.63
CA LEU A 218 26.21 8.31 7.38
C LEU A 218 25.57 7.38 6.35
N LEU A 219 25.20 6.15 6.72
CA LEU A 219 24.49 5.20 5.86
C LEU A 219 23.19 5.77 5.35
N ILE A 220 22.34 6.32 6.24
CA ILE A 220 21.03 6.91 5.87
C ILE A 220 21.24 8.07 4.90
N THR A 221 22.19 8.97 5.18
CA THR A 221 22.47 10.14 4.33
C THR A 221 22.93 9.70 2.92
N ARG A 222 23.83 8.72 2.84
CA ARG A 222 24.29 8.16 1.57
C ARG A 222 23.16 7.47 0.82
N GLY A 223 22.39 6.63 1.52
CA GLY A 223 21.24 5.93 0.94
C GLY A 223 20.17 6.88 0.41
N MET A 224 19.91 8.00 1.10
CA MET A 224 19.01 9.04 0.59
C MET A 224 19.54 9.69 -0.69
N ALA A 225 20.82 9.99 -0.76
CA ALA A 225 21.44 10.54 -1.97
C ALA A 225 21.32 9.57 -3.16
N GLU A 226 21.52 8.28 -2.92
CA GLU A 226 21.34 7.24 -3.94
C GLU A 226 19.90 7.08 -4.38
N MET A 227 18.94 7.14 -3.46
CA MET A 227 17.50 7.14 -3.80
C MET A 227 17.11 8.31 -4.70
N ILE A 228 17.63 9.52 -4.41
CA ILE A 228 17.40 10.71 -5.24
C ILE A 228 18.01 10.53 -6.64
N PHE A 229 19.23 10.00 -6.70
CA PHE A 229 19.91 9.74 -7.97
C PHE A 229 19.14 8.72 -8.81
N PHE A 230 18.72 7.60 -8.18
CA PHE A 230 17.96 6.54 -8.84
C PHE A 230 16.58 7.05 -9.31
N GLY A 231 15.87 7.81 -8.46
CA GLY A 231 14.57 8.37 -8.82
C GLY A 231 14.60 9.35 -10.01
N LYS A 232 15.75 9.97 -10.30
CA LYS A 232 15.92 10.82 -11.49
C LYS A 232 16.10 10.02 -12.79
N ALA A 233 16.47 8.74 -12.68
CA ALA A 233 16.65 7.85 -13.83
C ALA A 233 15.32 7.19 -14.27
N PHE A 234 14.27 7.22 -13.41
CA PHE A 234 12.91 6.76 -13.69
C PHE A 234 12.02 7.89 -14.17
#